data_c78443a5860912835851eda4e2bb148a
#
_entry.id   c78443a5860912835851eda4e2bb148a
#
_cell.length_a   1.000
_cell.length_b   1.000
_cell.length_c   1.000
_cell.angle_alpha   90.00
_cell.angle_beta   90.00
_cell.angle_gamma   90.00
#
_symmetry.space_group_name_H-M   'P 1'
#
loop_
_entity.id
_entity.type
_entity.pdbx_description
1 polymer ?
#
loop_
_entity_poly.entity_id
_entity_poly.type
_entity_poly.pdbx_seq_one_letter_code
_entity_poly.pdbx_strand_id
1 'polypeptide(L)'
;MNTAPFIAVEGPIGAGKTTLASMLSEKLSLSLVKEIVEENPFLDKFYDEKDEWSFQLEMFFLCNRYKQLEETEKKYLHHHMPVVSDYHIYKNLIFAERTLEGKKLEKYRKIYQLLTEDLPKPNVIIYIRASLPTLLERIKKRGRPFEQEMDKQYLEQLINDYEAAIKQFKESDPPIPVIEINGDQEDFVISEAVFNRIADQVKEYIE
;
A
#
# COMPACT_ATOMS: atom_id res chain seq x y z
N MET A 1 5.75 -24.75 4.20
CA MET A 1 6.19 -24.78 2.79
C MET A 1 6.86 -23.46 2.52
N ASN A 2 8.04 -23.44 1.86
CA ASN A 2 8.69 -22.17 1.51
C ASN A 2 7.89 -21.54 0.36
N THR A 3 7.07 -20.54 0.65
CA THR A 3 6.36 -19.76 -0.38
C THR A 3 7.34 -18.81 -1.07
N ALA A 4 7.05 -18.44 -2.32
CA ALA A 4 7.87 -17.45 -3.01
C ALA A 4 7.86 -16.09 -2.28
N PRO A 5 8.94 -15.29 -2.43
CA PRO A 5 9.01 -13.96 -1.84
C PRO A 5 7.87 -13.04 -2.28
N PHE A 6 7.32 -12.31 -1.32
CA PHE A 6 6.30 -11.30 -1.51
C PHE A 6 6.82 -9.95 -0.99
N ILE A 7 6.93 -8.97 -1.89
CA ILE A 7 7.40 -7.61 -1.63
C ILE A 7 6.20 -6.66 -1.70
N ALA A 8 5.99 -5.82 -0.69
CA ALA A 8 4.94 -4.80 -0.71
C ALA A 8 5.55 -3.40 -0.72
N VAL A 9 5.12 -2.54 -1.66
CA VAL A 9 5.51 -1.13 -1.70
C VAL A 9 4.40 -0.30 -1.05
N GLU A 10 4.74 0.42 0.01
CA GLU A 10 3.81 1.20 0.81
C GLU A 10 4.22 2.67 0.94
N GLY A 11 3.24 3.50 1.30
CA GLY A 11 3.40 4.92 1.50
C GLY A 11 2.10 5.69 1.20
N PRO A 12 2.03 6.98 1.57
CA PRO A 12 0.85 7.80 1.39
C PRO A 12 0.44 7.97 -0.08
N ILE A 13 -0.72 8.59 -0.30
CA ILE A 13 -1.19 8.94 -1.65
C ILE A 13 -0.16 9.90 -2.29
N GLY A 14 0.22 9.62 -3.53
CA GLY A 14 1.24 10.43 -4.23
C GLY A 14 2.70 10.02 -3.98
N ALA A 15 2.99 9.04 -3.12
CA ALA A 15 4.36 8.64 -2.79
C ALA A 15 5.15 8.03 -3.97
N GLY A 16 4.46 7.46 -4.99
CA GLY A 16 5.12 6.85 -6.14
C GLY A 16 5.16 5.32 -6.11
N LYS A 17 4.36 4.68 -5.25
CA LYS A 17 4.31 3.22 -5.05
C LYS A 17 4.23 2.41 -6.35
N THR A 18 3.24 2.71 -7.18
CA THR A 18 2.99 1.97 -8.44
C THR A 18 4.16 2.10 -9.41
N THR A 19 4.80 3.27 -9.45
CA THR A 19 5.98 3.50 -10.29
C THR A 19 7.14 2.62 -9.82
N LEU A 20 7.46 2.63 -8.51
CA LEU A 20 8.54 1.83 -7.97
C LEU A 20 8.25 0.33 -8.12
N ALA A 21 7.04 -0.13 -7.81
CA ALA A 21 6.66 -1.53 -7.96
C ALA A 21 6.79 -2.01 -9.42
N SER A 22 6.39 -1.17 -10.39
CA SER A 22 6.56 -1.49 -11.82
C SER A 22 8.04 -1.58 -12.22
N MET A 23 8.86 -0.62 -11.80
CA MET A 23 10.30 -0.63 -12.09
C MET A 23 11.01 -1.85 -11.47
N LEU A 24 10.67 -2.23 -10.23
CA LEU A 24 11.22 -3.42 -9.56
C LEU A 24 10.76 -4.71 -10.25
N SER A 25 9.49 -4.80 -10.65
CA SER A 25 8.96 -5.93 -11.41
C SER A 25 9.76 -6.17 -12.68
N GLU A 26 10.02 -5.13 -13.46
CA GLU A 26 10.80 -5.22 -14.71
C GLU A 26 12.27 -5.58 -14.44
N LYS A 27 12.91 -4.90 -13.48
CA LYS A 27 14.35 -5.09 -13.17
C LYS A 27 14.67 -6.46 -12.60
N LEU A 28 13.79 -6.97 -11.73
CA LEU A 28 14.01 -8.19 -10.96
C LEU A 28 13.16 -9.38 -11.45
N SER A 29 12.43 -9.21 -12.56
CA SER A 29 11.54 -10.24 -13.12
C SER A 29 10.50 -10.75 -12.12
N LEU A 30 9.91 -9.83 -11.31
CA LEU A 30 8.88 -10.14 -10.34
C LEU A 30 7.48 -10.03 -10.96
N SER A 31 6.56 -10.87 -10.52
CA SER A 31 5.14 -10.70 -10.86
C SER A 31 4.57 -9.45 -10.20
N LEU A 32 3.95 -8.55 -10.99
CA LEU A 32 3.41 -7.28 -10.49
C LEU A 32 1.94 -7.41 -10.13
N VAL A 33 1.59 -6.99 -8.92
CA VAL A 33 0.21 -6.88 -8.44
C VAL A 33 -0.11 -5.41 -8.19
N LYS A 34 -1.01 -4.83 -9.00
CA LYS A 34 -1.44 -3.42 -8.86
C LYS A 34 -2.75 -3.33 -8.13
N GLU A 35 -2.86 -2.29 -7.28
CA GLU A 35 -4.10 -1.96 -6.59
C GLU A 35 -5.21 -1.58 -7.57
N ILE A 36 -6.41 -2.15 -7.38
CA ILE A 36 -7.61 -1.82 -8.13
C ILE A 36 -8.32 -0.69 -7.38
N VAL A 37 -8.22 0.53 -7.87
CA VAL A 37 -8.82 1.74 -7.24
C VAL A 37 -10.03 2.25 -8.03
N GLU A 38 -9.93 2.27 -9.35
CA GLU A 38 -10.87 2.99 -10.24
C GLU A 38 -12.24 2.30 -10.39
N GLU A 39 -12.35 1.05 -9.97
CA GLU A 39 -13.60 0.27 -10.08
C GLU A 39 -14.52 0.41 -8.86
N ASN A 40 -14.17 1.28 -7.90
CA ASN A 40 -14.96 1.40 -6.67
C ASN A 40 -16.22 2.27 -6.90
N PRO A 41 -17.44 1.68 -6.89
CA PRO A 41 -18.68 2.40 -7.16
C PRO A 41 -19.12 3.35 -6.03
N PHE A 42 -18.42 3.30 -4.88
CA PHE A 42 -18.71 4.14 -3.72
C PHE A 42 -17.78 5.33 -3.60
N LEU A 43 -16.75 5.44 -4.46
CA LEU A 43 -15.73 6.47 -4.32
C LEU A 43 -16.32 7.88 -4.53
N ASP A 44 -17.08 8.09 -5.59
CA ASP A 44 -17.73 9.37 -5.86
C ASP A 44 -18.74 9.70 -4.76
N LYS A 45 -19.59 8.73 -4.37
CA LYS A 45 -20.58 8.89 -3.30
C LYS A 45 -19.95 9.25 -1.95
N PHE A 46 -18.80 8.69 -1.65
CA PHE A 46 -18.05 9.00 -0.42
C PHE A 46 -17.60 10.46 -0.38
N TYR A 47 -17.19 11.04 -1.51
CA TYR A 47 -16.81 12.45 -1.54
C TYR A 47 -18.01 13.38 -1.36
N ASP A 48 -19.21 12.96 -1.78
CA ASP A 48 -20.44 13.72 -1.58
C ASP A 48 -20.99 13.59 -0.15
N GLU A 49 -21.05 12.37 0.39
CA GLU A 49 -21.67 12.04 1.69
C GLU A 49 -20.82 11.05 2.50
N LYS A 50 -19.72 11.54 3.11
CA LYS A 50 -18.71 10.71 3.81
C LYS A 50 -19.31 9.78 4.88
N ASP A 51 -20.18 10.31 5.74
CA ASP A 51 -20.73 9.56 6.88
C ASP A 51 -21.62 8.39 6.45
N GLU A 52 -22.31 8.53 5.34
CA GLU A 52 -23.18 7.49 4.81
C GLU A 52 -22.39 6.37 4.13
N TRP A 53 -21.46 6.74 3.25
CA TRP A 53 -20.81 5.78 2.34
C TRP A 53 -19.45 5.25 2.79
N SER A 54 -18.86 5.79 3.86
CA SER A 54 -17.53 5.39 4.32
C SER A 54 -17.41 3.88 4.61
N PHE A 55 -18.41 3.27 5.27
CA PHE A 55 -18.34 1.84 5.59
C PHE A 55 -18.38 0.97 4.34
N GLN A 56 -19.25 1.29 3.39
CA GLN A 56 -19.36 0.56 2.11
C GLN A 56 -18.10 0.72 1.26
N LEU A 57 -17.52 1.92 1.24
CA LEU A 57 -16.25 2.20 0.58
C LEU A 57 -15.11 1.33 1.13
N GLU A 58 -14.93 1.34 2.45
CA GLU A 58 -13.85 0.60 3.11
C GLU A 58 -14.04 -0.92 2.98
N MET A 59 -15.29 -1.41 3.10
CA MET A 59 -15.61 -2.82 2.90
C MET A 59 -15.34 -3.27 1.46
N PHE A 60 -15.67 -2.44 0.47
CA PHE A 60 -15.38 -2.74 -0.93
C PHE A 60 -13.87 -2.91 -1.16
N PHE A 61 -13.06 -1.97 -0.66
CA PHE A 61 -11.60 -2.08 -0.77
C PHE A 61 -11.06 -3.30 -0.04
N LEU A 62 -11.58 -3.60 1.15
CA LEU A 62 -11.14 -4.77 1.91
C LEU A 62 -11.44 -6.07 1.15
N CYS A 63 -12.67 -6.24 0.66
CA CYS A 63 -13.07 -7.45 -0.07
C CYS A 63 -12.27 -7.64 -1.37
N ASN A 64 -12.03 -6.56 -2.12
CA ASN A 64 -11.25 -6.64 -3.36
C ASN A 64 -9.77 -6.96 -3.11
N ARG A 65 -9.14 -6.31 -2.13
CA ARG A 65 -7.74 -6.59 -1.79
C ARG A 65 -7.57 -8.00 -1.19
N TYR A 66 -8.53 -8.45 -0.37
CA TYR A 66 -8.58 -9.82 0.12
C TYR A 66 -8.56 -10.81 -1.05
N LYS A 67 -9.53 -10.69 -1.98
CA LYS A 67 -9.62 -11.54 -3.16
C LYS A 67 -8.35 -11.49 -4.00
N GLN A 68 -7.80 -10.31 -4.23
CA GLN A 68 -6.59 -10.13 -5.02
C GLN A 68 -5.37 -10.82 -4.38
N LEU A 69 -5.24 -10.79 -3.04
CA LEU A 69 -4.17 -11.49 -2.34
C LEU A 69 -4.35 -13.00 -2.32
N GLU A 70 -5.59 -13.51 -2.17
CA GLU A 70 -5.85 -14.94 -2.36
C GLU A 70 -5.46 -15.43 -3.77
N GLU A 71 -5.82 -14.66 -4.80
CA GLU A 71 -5.46 -14.97 -6.19
C GLU A 71 -3.95 -14.89 -6.40
N THR A 72 -3.29 -13.92 -5.77
CA THR A 72 -1.84 -13.76 -5.81
C THR A 72 -1.13 -14.96 -5.21
N GLU A 73 -1.58 -15.42 -4.06
CA GLU A 73 -1.05 -16.61 -3.41
C GLU A 73 -1.19 -17.84 -4.30
N LYS A 74 -2.40 -18.11 -4.78
CA LYS A 74 -2.71 -19.28 -5.62
C LYS A 74 -1.96 -19.25 -6.95
N LYS A 75 -1.89 -18.09 -7.60
CA LYS A 75 -1.34 -17.95 -8.95
C LYS A 75 0.17 -17.82 -9.00
N TYR A 76 0.78 -17.19 -7.98
CA TYR A 76 2.19 -16.86 -8.00
C TYR A 76 2.97 -17.51 -6.86
N LEU A 77 2.60 -17.27 -5.58
CA LEU A 77 3.43 -17.67 -4.46
C LEU A 77 3.53 -19.20 -4.31
N HIS A 78 2.44 -19.93 -4.53
CA HIS A 78 2.46 -21.40 -4.54
C HIS A 78 3.23 -22.00 -5.73
N HIS A 79 3.47 -21.22 -6.78
CA HIS A 79 4.25 -21.63 -7.94
C HIS A 79 5.70 -21.12 -7.91
N HIS A 80 6.17 -20.70 -6.74
CA HIS A 80 7.53 -20.16 -6.55
C HIS A 80 7.85 -18.96 -7.45
N MET A 81 6.85 -18.16 -7.80
CA MET A 81 7.01 -16.93 -8.56
C MET A 81 7.01 -15.73 -7.60
N PRO A 82 8.13 -15.02 -7.45
CA PRO A 82 8.20 -13.84 -6.58
C PRO A 82 7.26 -12.73 -7.05
N VAL A 83 6.70 -12.00 -6.08
CA VAL A 83 5.69 -10.96 -6.34
C VAL A 83 6.13 -9.63 -5.73
N VAL A 84 5.86 -8.55 -6.46
CA VAL A 84 5.85 -7.18 -5.93
C VAL A 84 4.45 -6.58 -6.09
N SER A 85 3.91 -6.02 -5.00
CA SER A 85 2.65 -5.27 -5.02
C SER A 85 2.86 -3.79 -4.73
N ASP A 86 2.00 -2.92 -5.25
CA ASP A 86 2.00 -1.50 -4.95
C ASP A 86 1.10 -1.12 -3.76
N TYR A 87 0.76 -2.12 -2.93
CA TYR A 87 0.05 -1.98 -1.66
C TYR A 87 0.26 -3.20 -0.76
N HIS A 88 -0.03 -3.03 0.53
CA HIS A 88 -0.27 -4.11 1.49
C HIS A 88 -1.67 -3.98 2.08
N ILE A 89 -2.32 -5.11 2.43
CA ILE A 89 -3.71 -5.09 2.94
C ILE A 89 -3.86 -4.29 4.24
N TYR A 90 -2.80 -4.09 5.00
CA TYR A 90 -2.80 -3.25 6.20
C TYR A 90 -3.22 -1.79 5.93
N LYS A 91 -3.02 -1.32 4.71
CA LYS A 91 -3.53 -0.03 4.23
C LYS A 91 -5.03 0.14 4.53
N ASN A 92 -5.81 -0.93 4.48
CA ASN A 92 -7.23 -0.92 4.82
C ASN A 92 -7.50 -0.44 6.26
N LEU A 93 -6.67 -0.83 7.23
CA LEU A 93 -6.82 -0.33 8.61
C LEU A 93 -6.48 1.16 8.71
N ILE A 94 -5.39 1.59 8.05
CA ILE A 94 -4.96 3.00 8.04
C ILE A 94 -6.10 3.89 7.54
N PHE A 95 -6.74 3.53 6.43
CA PHE A 95 -7.83 4.31 5.85
C PHE A 95 -9.12 4.21 6.67
N ALA A 96 -9.50 3.01 7.09
CA ALA A 96 -10.71 2.80 7.89
C ALA A 96 -10.67 3.55 9.24
N GLU A 97 -9.50 3.68 9.85
CA GLU A 97 -9.33 4.45 11.09
C GLU A 97 -9.50 5.97 10.90
N ARG A 98 -9.39 6.45 9.64
CA ARG A 98 -9.66 7.84 9.26
C ARG A 98 -11.10 8.10 8.85
N THR A 99 -11.78 7.08 8.33
CA THR A 99 -13.09 7.25 7.70
C THR A 99 -14.23 6.67 8.52
N LEU A 100 -13.95 5.77 9.47
CA LEU A 100 -14.94 5.09 10.28
C LEU A 100 -14.80 5.43 11.77
N GLU A 101 -15.93 5.50 12.46
CA GLU A 101 -15.99 5.76 13.90
C GLU A 101 -16.91 4.76 14.64
N GLY A 102 -16.71 4.67 15.96
CA GLY A 102 -17.56 3.91 16.88
C GLY A 102 -17.82 2.48 16.43
N LYS A 103 -19.09 2.07 16.44
CA LYS A 103 -19.48 0.69 16.10
C LYS A 103 -19.14 0.27 14.66
N LYS A 104 -19.06 1.22 13.71
CA LYS A 104 -18.67 0.90 12.32
C LYS A 104 -17.21 0.48 12.29
N LEU A 105 -16.31 1.23 12.93
CA LEU A 105 -14.90 0.91 13.00
C LEU A 105 -14.62 -0.41 13.76
N GLU A 106 -15.31 -0.64 14.89
CA GLU A 106 -15.18 -1.89 15.64
C GLU A 106 -15.55 -3.12 14.80
N LYS A 107 -16.67 -3.03 14.06
CA LYS A 107 -17.08 -4.10 13.14
C LYS A 107 -16.07 -4.32 12.04
N TYR A 108 -15.58 -3.23 11.44
CA TYR A 108 -14.59 -3.29 10.38
C TYR A 108 -13.31 -4.00 10.83
N ARG A 109 -12.76 -3.63 12.00
CA ARG A 109 -11.56 -4.26 12.57
C ARG A 109 -11.72 -5.77 12.78
N LYS A 110 -12.89 -6.21 13.27
CA LYS A 110 -13.19 -7.65 13.43
C LYS A 110 -13.24 -8.38 12.10
N ILE A 111 -13.91 -7.79 11.11
CA ILE A 111 -13.99 -8.37 9.76
C ILE A 111 -12.59 -8.40 9.12
N TYR A 112 -11.84 -7.31 9.23
CA TYR A 112 -10.47 -7.24 8.75
C TYR A 112 -9.61 -8.37 9.34
N GLN A 113 -9.63 -8.55 10.65
CA GLN A 113 -8.86 -9.60 11.32
C GLN A 113 -9.22 -10.99 10.79
N LEU A 114 -10.52 -11.30 10.72
CA LEU A 114 -10.99 -12.61 10.22
C LEU A 114 -10.59 -12.88 8.76
N LEU A 115 -10.64 -11.85 7.90
CA LEU A 115 -10.30 -12.01 6.49
C LEU A 115 -8.79 -12.08 6.24
N THR A 116 -7.96 -11.55 7.15
CA THR A 116 -6.53 -11.38 6.87
C THR A 116 -5.63 -12.35 7.65
N GLU A 117 -6.18 -13.14 8.58
CA GLU A 117 -5.38 -14.04 9.43
C GLU A 117 -4.58 -15.08 8.64
N ASP A 118 -5.14 -15.59 7.54
CA ASP A 118 -4.53 -16.61 6.69
C ASP A 118 -3.90 -16.07 5.40
N LEU A 119 -3.91 -14.75 5.20
CA LEU A 119 -3.33 -14.17 3.99
C LEU A 119 -1.78 -14.14 4.02
N PRO A 120 -1.14 -14.22 2.84
CA PRO A 120 0.31 -14.16 2.75
C PRO A 120 0.83 -12.81 3.29
N LYS A 121 1.86 -12.90 4.13
CA LYS A 121 2.55 -11.72 4.67
C LYS A 121 3.75 -11.38 3.79
N PRO A 122 4.08 -10.09 3.60
CA PRO A 122 5.25 -9.71 2.83
C PRO A 122 6.54 -10.09 3.57
N ASN A 123 7.55 -10.52 2.81
CA ASN A 123 8.90 -10.75 3.32
C ASN A 123 9.62 -9.43 3.63
N VAL A 124 9.27 -8.37 2.89
CA VAL A 124 9.78 -7.02 3.10
C VAL A 124 8.75 -5.99 2.66
N ILE A 125 8.66 -4.89 3.40
CA ILE A 125 7.89 -3.71 3.02
C ILE A 125 8.87 -2.64 2.57
N ILE A 126 8.65 -2.06 1.39
CA ILE A 126 9.36 -0.88 0.91
C ILE A 126 8.49 0.33 1.22
N TYR A 127 8.90 1.14 2.18
CA TYR A 127 8.16 2.33 2.60
C TYR A 127 8.72 3.59 1.95
N ILE A 128 7.92 4.24 1.11
CA ILE A 128 8.26 5.53 0.50
C ILE A 128 7.63 6.63 1.37
N ARG A 129 8.44 7.25 2.22
CA ARG A 129 8.03 8.46 2.93
C ARG A 129 8.25 9.68 2.06
N ALA A 130 7.37 10.67 2.16
CA ALA A 130 7.54 11.96 1.51
C ALA A 130 6.80 13.04 2.29
N SER A 131 7.30 14.27 2.21
CA SER A 131 6.67 15.43 2.84
C SER A 131 5.37 15.82 2.15
N LEU A 132 4.49 16.51 2.88
CA LEU A 132 3.22 17.00 2.34
C LEU A 132 3.40 17.81 1.03
N PRO A 133 4.35 18.76 0.91
CA PRO A 133 4.58 19.48 -0.35
C PRO A 133 4.89 18.56 -1.52
N THR A 134 5.77 17.58 -1.34
CA THR A 134 6.15 16.61 -2.37
C THR A 134 4.96 15.76 -2.81
N LEU A 135 4.14 15.28 -1.86
CA LEU A 135 2.94 14.51 -2.17
C LEU A 135 1.92 15.32 -2.97
N LEU A 136 1.65 16.56 -2.55
CA LEU A 136 0.72 17.46 -3.24
C LEU A 136 1.17 17.76 -4.68
N GLU A 137 2.47 18.00 -4.89
CA GLU A 137 3.03 18.20 -6.24
C GLU A 137 2.81 16.96 -7.12
N ARG A 138 3.13 15.77 -6.60
CA ARG A 138 2.98 14.50 -7.34
C ARG A 138 1.52 14.15 -7.62
N ILE A 139 0.61 14.41 -6.66
CA ILE A 139 -0.85 14.25 -6.84
C ILE A 139 -1.35 15.16 -7.95
N LYS A 140 -0.96 16.45 -7.91
CA LYS A 140 -1.31 17.42 -8.96
C LYS A 140 -0.80 16.99 -10.33
N LYS A 141 0.46 16.54 -10.43
CA LYS A 141 1.07 16.06 -11.68
C LYS A 141 0.37 14.82 -12.23
N ARG A 142 -0.07 13.90 -11.36
CA ARG A 142 -0.81 12.68 -11.74
C ARG A 142 -2.19 12.99 -12.32
N GLY A 143 -2.87 14.03 -11.84
CA GLY A 143 -4.09 14.57 -12.44
C GLY A 143 -5.35 13.73 -12.28
N ARG A 144 -5.46 12.81 -11.31
CA ARG A 144 -6.69 12.06 -11.05
C ARG A 144 -7.78 12.99 -10.53
N PRO A 145 -8.99 13.04 -11.14
CA PRO A 145 -10.04 14.01 -10.77
C PRO A 145 -10.39 13.99 -9.28
N PHE A 146 -10.64 12.82 -8.70
CA PHE A 146 -11.03 12.66 -7.30
C PHE A 146 -9.93 12.98 -6.28
N GLU A 147 -8.69 13.21 -6.72
CA GLU A 147 -7.56 13.58 -5.85
C GLU A 147 -7.24 15.08 -5.89
N GLN A 148 -7.79 15.84 -6.85
CA GLN A 148 -7.41 17.23 -7.06
C GLN A 148 -7.86 18.16 -5.92
N GLU A 149 -8.96 17.82 -5.26
CA GLU A 149 -9.52 18.57 -4.13
C GLU A 149 -9.23 17.93 -2.77
N MET A 150 -8.19 17.07 -2.71
CA MET A 150 -7.84 16.38 -1.47
C MET A 150 -7.47 17.37 -0.36
N ASP A 151 -8.10 17.21 0.80
CA ASP A 151 -7.81 18.01 1.98
C ASP A 151 -6.36 17.80 2.44
N LYS A 152 -5.63 18.90 2.58
CA LYS A 152 -4.23 18.90 3.02
C LYS A 152 -4.08 18.33 4.44
N GLN A 153 -5.02 18.65 5.33
CA GLN A 153 -4.99 18.15 6.71
C GLN A 153 -5.20 16.64 6.74
N TYR A 154 -6.10 16.12 5.91
CA TYR A 154 -6.28 14.68 5.74
C TYR A 154 -5.00 13.99 5.28
N LEU A 155 -4.32 14.56 4.28
CA LEU A 155 -3.07 13.98 3.75
C LEU A 155 -1.93 14.03 4.78
N GLU A 156 -1.82 15.11 5.56
CA GLU A 156 -0.87 15.22 6.67
C GLU A 156 -1.11 14.19 7.76
N GLN A 157 -2.37 13.99 8.13
CA GLN A 157 -2.76 12.94 9.07
C GLN A 157 -2.43 11.55 8.53
N LEU A 158 -2.69 11.31 7.24
CA LEU A 158 -2.36 10.04 6.60
C LEU A 158 -0.85 9.75 6.60
N ILE A 159 0.01 10.76 6.45
CA ILE A 159 1.46 10.61 6.61
C ILE A 159 1.79 10.07 8.00
N ASN A 160 1.23 10.68 9.05
CA ASN A 160 1.47 10.25 10.43
C ASN A 160 0.97 8.81 10.70
N ASP A 161 -0.15 8.42 10.10
CA ASP A 161 -0.68 7.07 10.24
C ASP A 161 0.21 6.02 9.59
N TYR A 162 0.75 6.34 8.42
CA TYR A 162 1.75 5.47 7.78
C TYR A 162 3.02 5.35 8.62
N GLU A 163 3.54 6.44 9.17
CA GLU A 163 4.71 6.39 10.08
C GLU A 163 4.43 5.47 11.30
N ALA A 164 3.25 5.59 11.91
CA ALA A 164 2.84 4.75 13.03
C ALA A 164 2.72 3.27 12.62
N ALA A 165 2.15 2.98 11.46
CA ALA A 165 2.01 1.63 10.93
C ALA A 165 3.38 0.99 10.63
N ILE A 166 4.30 1.73 10.02
CA ILE A 166 5.66 1.25 9.75
C ILE A 166 6.42 0.95 11.05
N LYS A 167 6.25 1.77 12.06
CA LYS A 167 6.81 1.49 13.39
C LYS A 167 6.27 0.18 13.97
N GLN A 168 4.95 -0.05 13.87
CA GLN A 168 4.32 -1.31 14.32
C GLN A 168 4.89 -2.54 13.58
N PHE A 169 5.13 -2.46 12.28
CA PHE A 169 5.72 -3.57 11.53
C PHE A 169 7.14 -3.90 11.99
N LYS A 170 7.96 -2.90 12.30
CA LYS A 170 9.30 -3.09 12.82
C LYS A 170 9.31 -3.69 14.24
N GLU A 171 8.28 -3.38 15.04
CA GLU A 171 8.12 -3.81 16.43
C GLU A 171 7.28 -5.09 16.58
N SER A 172 6.73 -5.64 15.47
CA SER A 172 5.93 -6.88 15.50
C SER A 172 6.79 -8.12 15.84
N ASP A 173 6.14 -9.20 16.24
CA ASP A 173 6.80 -10.46 16.55
C ASP A 173 6.23 -11.59 15.64
N PRO A 174 6.99 -12.12 14.69
CA PRO A 174 8.31 -11.62 14.24
C PRO A 174 8.23 -10.25 13.53
N PRO A 175 9.32 -9.44 13.56
CA PRO A 175 9.31 -8.14 12.89
C PRO A 175 9.30 -8.31 11.37
N ILE A 176 8.56 -7.42 10.69
CA ILE A 176 8.58 -7.37 9.23
C ILE A 176 9.71 -6.42 8.80
N PRO A 177 10.67 -6.87 7.99
CA PRO A 177 11.71 -5.99 7.46
C PRO A 177 11.16 -4.82 6.67
N VAL A 178 11.74 -3.64 6.85
CA VAL A 178 11.32 -2.42 6.15
C VAL A 178 12.51 -1.73 5.49
N ILE A 179 12.44 -1.52 4.18
CA ILE A 179 13.34 -0.67 3.42
C ILE A 179 12.70 0.71 3.33
N GLU A 180 13.33 1.72 3.91
CA GLU A 180 12.83 3.10 3.85
C GLU A 180 13.47 3.89 2.71
N ILE A 181 12.64 4.62 1.96
CA ILE A 181 13.05 5.52 0.89
C ILE A 181 12.59 6.93 1.26
N ASN A 182 13.52 7.88 1.28
CA ASN A 182 13.19 9.29 1.44
C ASN A 182 12.80 9.90 0.09
N GLY A 183 11.52 9.91 -0.23
CA GLY A 183 10.99 10.41 -1.50
C GLY A 183 11.19 11.91 -1.76
N ASP A 184 11.62 12.69 -0.77
CA ASP A 184 11.99 14.09 -0.95
C ASP A 184 13.43 14.26 -1.48
N GLN A 185 14.29 13.28 -1.21
CA GLN A 185 15.73 13.35 -1.52
C GLN A 185 16.16 12.29 -2.54
N GLU A 186 15.41 11.18 -2.61
CA GLU A 186 15.77 10.00 -3.39
C GLU A 186 14.79 9.83 -4.57
N ASP A 187 15.12 10.47 -5.68
CA ASP A 187 14.35 10.31 -6.92
C ASP A 187 14.82 9.06 -7.69
N PHE A 188 14.16 7.95 -7.43
CA PHE A 188 14.44 6.66 -8.09
C PHE A 188 13.97 6.59 -9.55
N VAL A 189 13.20 7.59 -10.01
CA VAL A 189 12.75 7.66 -11.43
C VAL A 189 13.83 8.32 -12.29
N ILE A 190 14.48 9.35 -11.76
CA ILE A 190 15.51 10.10 -12.48
C ILE A 190 16.91 9.50 -12.24
N SER A 191 17.19 9.06 -11.01
CA SER A 191 18.50 8.57 -10.61
C SER A 191 18.59 7.04 -10.69
N GLU A 192 19.25 6.55 -11.73
CA GLU A 192 19.52 5.11 -11.87
C GLU A 192 20.33 4.54 -10.70
N ALA A 193 21.25 5.32 -10.13
CA ALA A 193 22.03 4.90 -8.97
C ALA A 193 21.16 4.67 -7.73
N VAL A 194 20.19 5.55 -7.48
CA VAL A 194 19.22 5.39 -6.38
C VAL A 194 18.36 4.16 -6.62
N PHE A 195 17.85 3.99 -7.83
CA PHE A 195 17.02 2.83 -8.15
C PHE A 195 17.78 1.51 -8.02
N ASN A 196 19.02 1.43 -8.55
CA ASN A 196 19.84 0.23 -8.45
C ASN A 196 20.14 -0.13 -6.99
N ARG A 197 20.44 0.85 -6.13
CA ARG A 197 20.62 0.61 -4.69
C ARG A 197 19.37 -0.01 -4.05
N ILE A 198 18.19 0.51 -4.37
CA ILE A 198 16.91 -0.03 -3.87
C ILE A 198 16.71 -1.46 -4.39
N ALA A 199 16.93 -1.70 -5.67
CA ALA A 199 16.80 -3.03 -6.27
C ALA A 199 17.77 -4.05 -5.65
N ASP A 200 19.00 -3.64 -5.36
CA ASP A 200 19.98 -4.52 -4.70
C ASP A 200 19.59 -4.87 -3.27
N GLN A 201 19.03 -3.91 -2.51
CA GLN A 201 18.48 -4.21 -1.18
C GLN A 201 17.28 -5.18 -1.26
N VAL A 202 16.44 -5.07 -2.27
CA VAL A 202 15.27 -5.97 -2.46
C VAL A 202 15.73 -7.38 -2.81
N LYS A 203 16.83 -7.55 -3.56
CA LYS A 203 17.39 -8.87 -3.91
C LYS A 203 17.73 -9.72 -2.68
N GLU A 204 18.18 -9.12 -1.59
CA GLU A 204 18.50 -9.83 -0.33
C GLU A 204 17.29 -10.59 0.26
N TYR A 205 16.06 -10.23 -0.17
CA TYR A 205 14.82 -10.88 0.27
C TYR A 205 14.20 -11.82 -0.78
N ILE A 206 14.81 -11.90 -1.97
CA ILE A 206 14.31 -12.74 -3.08
C ILE A 206 15.18 -14.01 -3.22
N GLU A 207 16.46 -13.89 -2.94
CA GLU A 207 17.47 -14.97 -2.97
C GLU A 207 17.40 -15.83 -1.71
#